data_6f693559685729ebb7dc02f33cdc6633
#
_entry.id   6f693559685729ebb7dc02f33cdc6633
#
_cell.length_a   1.000
_cell.length_b   1.000
_cell.length_c   1.000
_cell.angle_alpha   90.00
_cell.angle_beta   90.00
_cell.angle_gamma   90.00
#
_symmetry.space_group_name_H-M   'P 1'
#
loop_
_entity.id
_entity.type
_entity.pdbx_description
1 polymer ?
#
loop_
_entity_poly.entity_id
_entity_poly.type
_entity_poly.pdbx_seq_one_letter_code
_entity_poly.pdbx_strand_id
1 'polypeptide(L)'
;IGKVAAATTTTVLLTEMACQQIIFTGVAGGLGADVRVGDVVVADALLQHDMDASPLFPRYELPGLGVSRLHPPADLTARVVGAVREALSPHALSVNGPLRDVHLATLGLSQPRVHQGLIASGDQFVSAAADCDTLRHHLPGVLAVEMEGAAVAQVCHDFGVPYVVLRTISDRADESAHIDF
;
A
#
# COMPACT_ATOMS: atom_id res chain seq x y z
N ILE A 1 7.14 -0.65 -12.85
CA ILE A 1 6.29 -1.58 -12.09
C ILE A 1 7.18 -2.65 -11.48
N GLY A 2 6.84 -3.08 -10.26
CA GLY A 2 7.49 -4.16 -9.55
C GLY A 2 8.61 -3.71 -8.59
N LYS A 3 9.03 -4.65 -7.73
CA LYS A 3 9.94 -4.38 -6.62
C LYS A 3 11.30 -3.82 -7.05
N VAL A 4 11.88 -4.35 -8.13
CA VAL A 4 13.19 -3.90 -8.63
C VAL A 4 13.13 -2.45 -9.12
N ALA A 5 12.11 -2.10 -9.91
CA ALA A 5 11.93 -0.73 -10.40
C ALA A 5 11.71 0.25 -9.23
N ALA A 6 10.91 -0.12 -8.26
CA ALA A 6 10.65 0.69 -7.06
C ALA A 6 11.92 0.88 -6.23
N ALA A 7 12.68 -0.17 -5.97
CA ALA A 7 13.95 -0.10 -5.25
C ALA A 7 14.95 0.80 -5.96
N THR A 8 15.12 0.64 -7.28
CA THR A 8 16.03 1.47 -8.08
C THR A 8 15.66 2.95 -8.01
N THR A 9 14.37 3.27 -8.23
CA THR A 9 13.89 4.66 -8.18
C THR A 9 14.08 5.26 -6.79
N THR A 10 13.73 4.52 -5.74
CA THR A 10 13.88 4.98 -4.35
C THR A 10 15.36 5.25 -4.03
N THR A 11 16.26 4.36 -4.44
CA THR A 11 17.70 4.56 -4.25
C THR A 11 18.19 5.84 -4.91
N VAL A 12 17.81 6.10 -6.16
CA VAL A 12 18.18 7.33 -6.88
C VAL A 12 17.63 8.58 -6.15
N LEU A 13 16.39 8.56 -5.68
CA LEU A 13 15.81 9.67 -4.92
C LEU A 13 16.59 9.95 -3.63
N LEU A 14 17.08 8.93 -2.95
CA LEU A 14 17.83 9.08 -1.72
C LEU A 14 19.29 9.52 -1.96
N THR A 15 19.96 8.94 -2.97
CA THR A 15 21.39 9.19 -3.21
C THR A 15 21.66 10.43 -4.05
N GLU A 16 20.90 10.64 -5.12
CA GLU A 16 21.14 11.73 -6.08
C GLU A 16 20.33 12.99 -5.75
N MET A 17 19.11 12.82 -5.23
CA MET A 17 18.22 13.94 -4.92
C MET A 17 18.20 14.30 -3.44
N ALA A 18 18.90 13.54 -2.61
CA ALA A 18 19.01 13.76 -1.16
C ALA A 18 17.65 13.89 -0.45
N CYS A 19 16.65 13.15 -0.90
CA CYS A 19 15.33 13.13 -0.27
C CYS A 19 15.45 12.67 1.19
N GLN A 20 14.87 13.42 2.11
CA GLN A 20 14.92 13.13 3.54
C GLN A 20 13.69 12.39 4.04
N GLN A 21 12.70 12.21 3.20
CA GLN A 21 11.45 11.50 3.49
C GLN A 21 10.81 11.03 2.19
N ILE A 22 10.20 9.85 2.20
CA ILE A 22 9.45 9.30 1.07
C ILE A 22 7.97 9.17 1.44
N ILE A 23 7.10 9.75 0.63
CA ILE A 23 5.66 9.48 0.64
C ILE A 23 5.33 8.77 -0.67
N PHE A 24 4.93 7.51 -0.58
CA PHE A 24 4.67 6.68 -1.76
C PHE A 24 3.18 6.40 -1.91
N THR A 25 2.60 6.94 -2.98
CA THR A 25 1.18 6.80 -3.30
C THR A 25 0.99 5.92 -4.53
N GLY A 26 -0.21 5.38 -4.71
CA GLY A 26 -0.58 4.57 -5.86
C GLY A 26 -1.89 3.83 -5.62
N VAL A 27 -2.15 2.80 -6.42
CA VAL A 27 -3.34 1.97 -6.32
C VAL A 27 -3.00 0.57 -5.83
N ALA A 28 -4.01 -0.17 -5.33
CA ALA A 28 -3.88 -1.53 -4.86
C ALA A 28 -5.20 -2.29 -4.95
N GLY A 29 -5.13 -3.62 -5.03
CA GLY A 29 -6.25 -4.50 -4.83
C GLY A 29 -6.62 -4.64 -3.35
N GLY A 30 -7.91 -4.55 -3.03
CA GLY A 30 -8.43 -4.66 -1.67
C GLY A 30 -8.57 -6.10 -1.21
N LEU A 31 -7.93 -6.47 -0.10
CA LEU A 31 -8.01 -7.81 0.51
C LEU A 31 -8.84 -7.82 1.80
N GLY A 32 -8.84 -6.73 2.55
CA GLY A 32 -9.59 -6.63 3.79
C GLY A 32 -11.11 -6.77 3.58
N ALA A 33 -11.81 -7.43 4.51
CA ALA A 33 -13.25 -7.67 4.40
C ALA A 33 -14.07 -6.37 4.31
N ASP A 34 -13.65 -5.33 5.05
CA ASP A 34 -14.33 -4.03 5.10
C ASP A 34 -13.73 -2.98 4.15
N VAL A 35 -12.69 -3.36 3.39
CA VAL A 35 -12.03 -2.46 2.42
C VAL A 35 -12.81 -2.48 1.11
N ARG A 36 -13.12 -1.32 0.55
CA ARG A 36 -13.93 -1.14 -0.67
C ARG A 36 -13.17 -0.35 -1.71
N VAL A 37 -13.55 -0.47 -2.96
CA VAL A 37 -13.04 0.39 -4.05
C VAL A 37 -13.28 1.85 -3.70
N GLY A 38 -12.26 2.68 -3.91
CA GLY A 38 -12.22 4.08 -3.52
C GLY A 38 -11.70 4.35 -2.10
N ASP A 39 -11.67 3.34 -1.21
CA ASP A 39 -11.07 3.50 0.12
C ASP A 39 -9.56 3.73 0.01
N VAL A 40 -8.96 4.32 1.03
CA VAL A 40 -7.51 4.51 1.14
C VAL A 40 -6.96 3.64 2.27
N VAL A 41 -5.94 2.86 1.98
CA VAL A 41 -5.17 2.11 2.98
C VAL A 41 -3.83 2.80 3.19
N VAL A 42 -3.53 3.21 4.42
CA VAL A 42 -2.21 3.69 4.86
C VAL A 42 -1.50 2.55 5.57
N ALA A 43 -0.31 2.21 5.13
CA ALA A 43 0.44 1.11 5.73
C ALA A 43 0.90 1.43 7.16
N ASP A 44 0.65 0.54 8.09
CA ASP A 44 1.35 0.45 9.37
C ASP A 44 2.40 -0.65 9.36
N ALA A 45 2.29 -1.56 8.40
CA ALA A 45 3.26 -2.59 8.10
C ALA A 45 3.29 -2.87 6.59
N LEU A 46 4.46 -3.20 6.07
CA LEU A 46 4.67 -3.69 4.71
C LEU A 46 5.40 -5.03 4.74
N LEU A 47 5.03 -5.94 3.84
CA LEU A 47 5.60 -7.29 3.75
C LEU A 47 5.70 -7.70 2.28
N GLN A 48 6.80 -8.39 1.91
CA GLN A 48 6.93 -9.02 0.60
C GLN A 48 6.28 -10.40 0.63
N HIS A 49 5.10 -10.56 0.03
CA HIS A 49 4.33 -11.81 0.10
C HIS A 49 4.91 -12.95 -0.75
N ASP A 50 5.78 -12.63 -1.69
CA ASP A 50 6.48 -13.57 -2.56
C ASP A 50 7.94 -13.84 -2.11
N MET A 51 8.37 -13.30 -0.95
CA MET A 51 9.66 -13.60 -0.38
C MET A 51 9.64 -14.98 0.28
N ASP A 52 10.38 -15.92 -0.29
CA ASP A 52 10.56 -17.25 0.27
C ASP A 52 11.99 -17.75 0.02
N ALA A 53 12.81 -17.74 1.06
CA ALA A 53 14.17 -18.24 1.05
C ALA A 53 14.31 -19.54 1.89
N SER A 54 13.21 -20.28 2.05
CA SER A 54 13.18 -21.56 2.77
C SER A 54 14.10 -22.60 2.12
N PRO A 55 14.76 -23.46 2.88
CA PRO A 55 14.73 -23.60 4.34
C PRO A 55 15.77 -22.74 5.06
N LEU A 56 16.50 -21.85 4.37
CA LEU A 56 17.61 -21.07 4.95
C LEU A 56 17.07 -19.98 5.91
N PHE A 57 15.93 -19.41 5.57
CA PHE A 57 15.22 -18.42 6.38
C PHE A 57 13.74 -18.76 6.44
N PRO A 58 13.02 -18.35 7.48
CA PRO A 58 11.57 -18.44 7.53
C PRO A 58 10.92 -17.73 6.33
N ARG A 59 9.80 -18.25 5.86
CA ARG A 59 9.02 -17.61 4.80
C ARG A 59 8.69 -16.15 5.17
N TYR A 60 8.78 -15.24 4.23
CA TYR A 60 8.60 -13.79 4.32
C TYR A 60 9.70 -13.04 5.07
N GLU A 61 10.64 -13.72 5.74
CA GLU A 61 11.77 -13.05 6.36
C GLU A 61 12.67 -12.44 5.29
N LEU A 62 13.04 -11.17 5.50
CA LEU A 62 14.02 -10.49 4.67
C LEU A 62 15.43 -10.93 5.10
N PRO A 63 16.17 -11.70 4.26
CA PRO A 63 17.51 -12.17 4.60
C PRO A 63 18.43 -11.00 4.96
N GLY A 64 19.12 -11.11 6.08
CA GLY A 64 20.01 -10.07 6.59
C GLY A 64 19.35 -9.03 7.49
N LEU A 65 18.03 -8.87 7.46
CA LEU A 65 17.30 -7.97 8.37
C LEU A 65 16.66 -8.70 9.55
N GLY A 66 16.39 -10.01 9.43
CA GLY A 66 15.76 -10.81 10.49
C GLY A 66 14.32 -10.44 10.81
N VAL A 67 13.64 -9.75 9.89
CA VAL A 67 12.24 -9.33 10.02
C VAL A 67 11.46 -9.67 8.77
N SER A 68 10.16 -9.92 8.91
CA SER A 68 9.25 -10.11 7.76
C SER A 68 8.41 -8.87 7.46
N ARG A 69 8.31 -7.95 8.41
CA ARG A 69 7.50 -6.73 8.29
C ARG A 69 8.36 -5.51 8.52
N LEU A 70 8.16 -4.51 7.68
CA LEU A 70 8.76 -3.19 7.81
C LEU A 70 7.68 -2.20 8.24
N HIS A 71 7.97 -1.43 9.28
CA HIS A 71 7.02 -0.49 9.88
C HIS A 71 7.45 0.95 9.58
N PRO A 72 6.59 1.75 8.93
CA PRO A 72 6.83 3.19 8.81
C PRO A 72 6.84 3.85 10.19
N PRO A 73 7.51 5.02 10.36
CA PRO A 73 7.44 5.79 11.59
C PRO A 73 5.99 6.12 11.98
N ALA A 74 5.60 5.80 13.22
CA ALA A 74 4.21 5.91 13.68
C ALA A 74 3.68 7.35 13.67
N ASP A 75 4.52 8.33 13.98
CA ASP A 75 4.17 9.75 13.97
C ASP A 75 3.91 10.27 12.55
N LEU A 76 4.73 9.86 11.58
CA LEU A 76 4.54 10.18 10.17
C LEU A 76 3.27 9.53 9.62
N THR A 77 3.06 8.25 9.93
CA THR A 77 1.85 7.50 9.54
C THR A 77 0.60 8.19 10.09
N ALA A 78 0.59 8.56 11.38
CA ALA A 78 -0.55 9.23 12.00
C ALA A 78 -0.85 10.59 11.35
N ARG A 79 0.17 11.37 10.99
CA ARG A 79 0.00 12.64 10.27
C ARG A 79 -0.62 12.43 8.90
N VAL A 80 -0.15 11.43 8.15
CA VAL A 80 -0.69 11.12 6.82
C VAL A 80 -2.13 10.61 6.93
N VAL A 81 -2.44 9.73 7.87
CA VAL A 81 -3.82 9.28 8.15
C VAL A 81 -4.73 10.46 8.45
N GLY A 82 -4.29 11.41 9.28
CA GLY A 82 -5.03 12.64 9.58
C GLY A 82 -5.30 13.48 8.35
N ALA A 83 -4.27 13.73 7.54
CA ALA A 83 -4.38 14.51 6.32
C ALA A 83 -5.31 13.86 5.27
N VAL A 84 -5.23 12.54 5.10
CA VAL A 84 -6.12 11.81 4.17
C VAL A 84 -7.57 11.84 4.66
N ARG A 85 -7.81 11.67 5.97
CA ARG A 85 -9.16 11.80 6.55
C ARG A 85 -9.75 13.19 6.35
N GLU A 86 -8.94 14.23 6.50
CA GLU A 86 -9.36 15.61 6.26
C GLU A 86 -9.70 15.83 4.78
N ALA A 87 -8.83 15.37 3.87
CA ALA A 87 -9.05 15.47 2.42
C ALA A 87 -10.29 14.71 1.93
N LEU A 88 -10.64 13.61 2.58
CA LEU A 88 -11.83 12.80 2.28
C LEU A 88 -13.05 13.18 3.13
N SER A 89 -12.96 14.24 3.94
CA SER A 89 -14.10 14.70 4.73
C SER A 89 -15.21 15.24 3.85
N PRO A 90 -16.50 15.09 4.23
CA PRO A 90 -17.63 15.65 3.48
C PRO A 90 -17.49 17.17 3.22
N HIS A 91 -16.87 17.90 4.13
CA HIS A 91 -16.60 19.31 3.97
C HIS A 91 -15.58 19.59 2.86
N ALA A 92 -14.46 18.85 2.83
CA ALA A 92 -13.45 19.01 1.79
C ALA A 92 -13.93 18.55 0.40
N LEU A 93 -14.80 17.56 0.36
CA LEU A 93 -15.43 17.08 -0.88
C LEU A 93 -16.50 18.04 -1.41
N SER A 94 -17.22 18.76 -0.54
CA SER A 94 -18.39 19.57 -0.93
C SER A 94 -18.06 20.99 -1.40
N VAL A 95 -17.00 21.62 -0.91
CA VAL A 95 -16.87 23.08 -1.03
C VAL A 95 -15.96 23.56 -2.16
N ASN A 96 -14.87 22.95 -2.49
CA ASN A 96 -13.97 23.31 -3.60
C ASN A 96 -12.78 22.34 -3.73
N GLY A 97 -12.91 21.12 -3.16
CA GLY A 97 -11.86 20.12 -3.24
C GLY A 97 -11.63 19.60 -4.67
N PRO A 98 -10.49 19.03 -4.96
CA PRO A 98 -10.20 18.38 -6.24
C PRO A 98 -11.12 17.17 -6.52
N LEU A 99 -11.72 16.60 -5.49
CA LEU A 99 -12.73 15.53 -5.58
C LEU A 99 -14.07 16.09 -5.13
N ARG A 100 -14.96 16.38 -6.09
CA ARG A 100 -16.34 16.76 -5.80
C ARG A 100 -17.20 15.51 -5.66
N ASP A 101 -18.25 15.56 -4.84
CA ASP A 101 -19.24 14.47 -4.70
C ASP A 101 -19.76 13.96 -6.07
N VAL A 102 -19.87 14.87 -7.02
CA VAL A 102 -20.25 14.56 -8.42
C VAL A 102 -19.27 13.59 -9.10
N HIS A 103 -17.97 13.69 -8.82
CA HIS A 103 -16.98 12.80 -9.40
C HIS A 103 -17.04 11.41 -8.76
N LEU A 104 -17.24 11.34 -7.46
CA LEU A 104 -17.41 10.05 -6.75
C LEU A 104 -18.66 9.33 -7.25
N ALA A 105 -19.79 10.04 -7.37
CA ALA A 105 -21.03 9.50 -7.90
C ALA A 105 -20.90 9.01 -9.35
N THR A 106 -20.17 9.75 -10.20
CA THR A 106 -19.90 9.36 -11.59
C THR A 106 -19.07 8.07 -11.68
N LEU A 107 -18.16 7.86 -10.71
CA LEU A 107 -17.35 6.64 -10.59
C LEU A 107 -18.07 5.53 -9.83
N GLY A 108 -19.31 5.72 -9.42
CA GLY A 108 -20.07 4.76 -8.62
C GLY A 108 -19.50 4.54 -7.21
N LEU A 109 -18.65 5.47 -6.73
CA LEU A 109 -18.02 5.38 -5.42
C LEU A 109 -18.92 5.96 -4.34
N SER A 110 -19.05 5.24 -3.25
CA SER A 110 -19.61 5.76 -2.00
C SER A 110 -18.51 6.53 -1.23
N GLN A 111 -18.88 7.17 -0.14
CA GLN A 111 -17.96 7.93 0.71
C GLN A 111 -16.70 7.11 1.05
N PRO A 112 -15.51 7.49 0.54
CA PRO A 112 -14.26 6.75 0.79
C PRO A 112 -13.88 6.77 2.27
N ARG A 113 -13.32 5.66 2.75
CA ARG A 113 -12.85 5.51 4.13
C ARG A 113 -11.33 5.38 4.14
N VAL A 114 -10.74 5.72 5.29
CA VAL A 114 -9.30 5.55 5.53
C VAL A 114 -9.11 4.38 6.50
N HIS A 115 -8.38 3.39 6.04
CA HIS A 115 -7.94 2.24 6.83
C HIS A 115 -6.46 2.35 7.13
N GLN A 116 -6.01 1.70 8.20
CA GLN A 116 -4.61 1.57 8.54
C GLN A 116 -4.31 0.11 8.83
N GLY A 117 -3.26 -0.45 8.18
CA GLY A 117 -2.90 -1.84 8.37
C GLY A 117 -1.88 -2.36 7.37
N LEU A 118 -1.79 -3.69 7.26
CA LEU A 118 -0.81 -4.38 6.44
C LEU A 118 -1.11 -4.22 4.94
N ILE A 119 -0.10 -3.74 4.19
CA ILE A 119 -0.04 -3.81 2.72
C ILE A 119 0.99 -4.87 2.32
N ALA A 120 0.59 -5.82 1.48
CA ALA A 120 1.46 -6.86 0.95
C ALA A 120 1.94 -6.48 -0.46
N SER A 121 3.25 -6.66 -0.73
CA SER A 121 3.84 -6.38 -2.04
C SER A 121 4.44 -7.64 -2.66
N GLY A 122 4.37 -7.78 -3.99
CA GLY A 122 5.02 -8.87 -4.72
C GLY A 122 5.08 -8.59 -6.21
N ASP A 123 5.95 -9.30 -6.94
CA ASP A 123 6.11 -9.13 -8.39
C ASP A 123 5.06 -9.90 -9.20
N GLN A 124 3.96 -10.27 -8.58
CA GLN A 124 2.82 -10.93 -9.19
C GLN A 124 1.57 -10.03 -9.11
N PHE A 125 0.91 -9.82 -10.25
CA PHE A 125 -0.40 -9.19 -10.28
C PHE A 125 -1.45 -10.16 -9.75
N VAL A 126 -2.03 -9.84 -8.60
CA VAL A 126 -3.02 -10.69 -7.90
C VAL A 126 -4.41 -10.30 -8.36
N SER A 127 -5.07 -11.19 -9.13
CA SER A 127 -6.43 -10.97 -9.67
C SER A 127 -7.33 -12.21 -9.53
N ALA A 128 -6.78 -13.37 -9.16
CA ALA A 128 -7.57 -14.57 -8.97
C ALA A 128 -8.08 -14.68 -7.52
N ALA A 129 -9.35 -15.02 -7.33
CA ALA A 129 -9.94 -15.20 -6.02
C ALA A 129 -9.15 -16.20 -5.13
N ALA A 130 -8.64 -17.28 -5.72
CA ALA A 130 -7.83 -18.28 -5.01
C ALA A 130 -6.52 -17.71 -4.46
N ASP A 131 -5.86 -16.80 -5.20
CA ASP A 131 -4.64 -16.14 -4.75
C ASP A 131 -4.94 -15.17 -3.60
N CYS A 132 -6.05 -14.44 -3.69
CA CYS A 132 -6.53 -13.57 -2.62
C CYS A 132 -6.83 -14.31 -1.33
N ASP A 133 -7.51 -15.46 -1.44
CA ASP A 133 -7.82 -16.30 -0.29
C ASP A 133 -6.54 -16.90 0.33
N THR A 134 -5.58 -17.26 -0.51
CA THR A 134 -4.25 -17.70 -0.06
C THR A 134 -3.53 -16.61 0.72
N LEU A 135 -3.55 -15.37 0.21
CA LEU A 135 -2.94 -14.23 0.90
C LEU A 135 -3.65 -13.92 2.23
N ARG A 136 -4.98 -13.91 2.24
CA ARG A 136 -5.78 -13.70 3.47
C ARG A 136 -5.48 -14.77 4.53
N HIS A 137 -5.34 -16.03 4.09
CA HIS A 137 -5.02 -17.14 4.98
C HIS A 137 -3.62 -17.04 5.59
N HIS A 138 -2.62 -16.72 4.77
CA HIS A 138 -1.22 -16.67 5.21
C HIS A 138 -0.85 -15.34 5.91
N LEU A 139 -1.57 -14.27 5.64
CA LEU A 139 -1.30 -12.93 6.15
C LEU A 139 -2.54 -12.37 6.88
N PRO A 140 -2.85 -12.88 8.07
CA PRO A 140 -3.98 -12.38 8.85
C PRO A 140 -3.90 -10.87 9.05
N GLY A 141 -5.00 -10.17 8.74
CA GLY A 141 -5.08 -8.71 8.84
C GLY A 141 -4.54 -7.96 7.63
N VAL A 142 -4.19 -8.62 6.52
CA VAL A 142 -3.82 -7.94 5.28
C VAL A 142 -5.02 -7.15 4.73
N LEU A 143 -4.79 -5.88 4.39
CA LEU A 143 -5.82 -4.98 3.88
C LEU A 143 -5.73 -4.76 2.37
N ALA A 144 -4.51 -4.76 1.81
CA ALA A 144 -4.29 -4.49 0.39
C ALA A 144 -3.09 -5.26 -0.15
N VAL A 145 -3.08 -5.47 -1.47
CA VAL A 145 -1.96 -6.08 -2.21
C VAL A 145 -1.60 -5.20 -3.42
N GLU A 146 -0.31 -5.02 -3.64
CA GLU A 146 0.26 -4.24 -4.75
C GLU A 146 1.67 -4.75 -5.08
N MET A 147 2.49 -4.02 -5.83
CA MET A 147 3.71 -4.60 -6.39
C MET A 147 5.01 -3.86 -5.99
N GLU A 148 4.98 -2.81 -5.16
CA GLU A 148 6.14 -1.91 -4.95
C GLU A 148 6.42 -1.52 -3.50
N GLY A 149 5.40 -1.30 -2.69
CA GLY A 149 5.49 -0.61 -1.40
C GLY A 149 6.50 -1.20 -0.43
N ALA A 150 6.58 -2.53 -0.33
CA ALA A 150 7.54 -3.18 0.55
C ALA A 150 9.00 -3.02 0.06
N ALA A 151 9.22 -2.88 -1.24
CA ALA A 151 10.56 -2.60 -1.78
C ALA A 151 10.99 -1.16 -1.47
N VAL A 152 10.08 -0.19 -1.60
CA VAL A 152 10.32 1.20 -1.15
C VAL A 152 10.65 1.24 0.34
N ALA A 153 9.86 0.52 1.14
CA ALA A 153 10.07 0.43 2.58
C ALA A 153 11.43 -0.16 2.95
N GLN A 154 11.85 -1.22 2.25
CA GLN A 154 13.13 -1.85 2.50
C GLN A 154 14.29 -0.90 2.19
N VAL A 155 14.29 -0.24 1.04
CA VAL A 155 15.33 0.73 0.69
C VAL A 155 15.36 1.87 1.70
N CYS A 156 14.21 2.43 2.07
CA CYS A 156 14.15 3.49 3.07
C CYS A 156 14.67 3.04 4.44
N HIS A 157 14.36 1.78 4.83
CA HIS A 157 14.89 1.18 6.06
C HIS A 157 16.42 1.09 6.02
N ASP A 158 16.99 0.58 4.93
CA ASP A 158 18.44 0.41 4.75
C ASP A 158 19.19 1.75 4.78
N PHE A 159 18.57 2.80 4.27
CA PHE A 159 19.11 4.17 4.28
C PHE A 159 18.77 4.97 5.56
N GLY A 160 17.96 4.43 6.47
CA GLY A 160 17.53 5.13 7.67
C GLY A 160 16.63 6.35 7.38
N VAL A 161 15.91 6.36 6.25
CA VAL A 161 15.05 7.47 5.83
C VAL A 161 13.59 7.17 6.16
N PRO A 162 12.86 8.09 6.81
CA PRO A 162 11.45 7.91 7.12
C PRO A 162 10.60 7.84 5.84
N TYR A 163 9.60 6.98 5.87
CA TYR A 163 8.71 6.74 4.75
C TYR A 163 7.27 6.48 5.20
N VAL A 164 6.33 6.65 4.29
CA VAL A 164 4.96 6.16 4.43
C VAL A 164 4.45 5.70 3.07
N VAL A 165 3.67 4.62 3.07
CA VAL A 165 3.03 4.06 1.87
C VAL A 165 1.53 4.14 2.06
N LEU A 166 0.84 4.66 1.06
CA LEU A 166 -0.63 4.66 1.03
C LEU A 166 -1.12 4.27 -0.37
N ARG A 167 -2.29 3.61 -0.40
CA ARG A 167 -2.89 3.09 -1.62
C ARG A 167 -4.37 3.42 -1.68
N THR A 168 -4.84 3.91 -2.81
CA THR A 168 -6.26 3.93 -3.14
C THR A 168 -6.66 2.57 -3.69
N ILE A 169 -7.75 2.03 -3.22
CA ILE A 169 -8.22 0.72 -3.68
C ILE A 169 -8.92 0.88 -5.03
N SER A 170 -8.33 0.29 -6.07
CA SER A 170 -8.84 0.30 -7.43
C SER A 170 -9.81 -0.84 -7.74
N ASP A 171 -9.63 -1.97 -7.06
CA ASP A 171 -10.37 -3.20 -7.28
C ASP A 171 -10.37 -4.07 -6.01
N ARG A 172 -11.08 -5.19 -6.06
CA ARG A 172 -11.14 -6.14 -4.95
C ARG A 172 -10.11 -7.28 -5.06
N ALA A 173 -9.17 -7.17 -6.02
CA ALA A 173 -8.22 -8.21 -6.36
C ALA A 173 -8.88 -9.58 -6.62
N ASP A 174 -10.12 -9.57 -7.13
CA ASP A 174 -10.91 -10.75 -7.49
C ASP A 174 -11.26 -10.73 -8.99
N GLU A 175 -12.00 -11.72 -9.48
CA GLU A 175 -12.37 -11.83 -10.89
C GLU A 175 -13.14 -10.61 -11.45
N SER A 176 -13.61 -9.71 -10.58
CA SER A 176 -14.23 -8.44 -10.96
C SER A 176 -13.20 -7.31 -11.23
N ALA A 177 -11.90 -7.58 -11.06
CA ALA A 177 -10.81 -6.65 -11.29
C ALA A 177 -10.60 -6.35 -12.80
N HIS A 178 -11.67 -6.09 -13.54
CA HIS A 178 -11.62 -5.48 -14.86
C HIS A 178 -11.42 -3.99 -14.71
N ILE A 179 -10.19 -3.59 -14.80
CA ILE A 179 -9.71 -2.28 -14.42
C ILE A 179 -9.75 -1.36 -15.64
N ASP A 180 -10.50 -0.28 -15.53
CA ASP A 180 -10.21 0.95 -16.24
C ASP A 180 -9.24 1.78 -15.37
N PHE A 181 -7.93 1.64 -15.65
CA PHE A 181 -6.90 2.52 -15.10
C PHE A 181 -6.94 3.88 -15.79
#